data_53bd02551b06513dd8353741483a986d
#
_entry.id   53bd02551b06513dd8353741483a986d
#
_cell.length_a   1.000
_cell.length_b   1.000
_cell.length_c   1.000
_cell.angle_alpha   90.00
_cell.angle_beta   90.00
_cell.angle_gamma   90.00
#
_symmetry.space_group_name_H-M   'P 1'
#
loop_
_entity.id
_entity.type
_entity.pdbx_description
1 polymer ?
#
loop_
_entity_poly.entity_id
_entity_poly.type
_entity_poly.pdbx_seq_one_letter_code
_entity_poly.pdbx_strand_id
1 'polypeptide(L)'
;MKPKNKQTIINYSSILAIISSCLFAGCDSNNVNSPSSPITKQTSINTNDIQNLSNQESHYDKTVFNNELEAQTYESTFVALWDKLRSTEPFKVFRQFPFTQLEHPSLSDWTNLTLGVENIRQTELNGEKISIDHSGYISIINQLEKDSWQVKQTEWHHSEFRPSSNGKAPISIVSFEIHAINKKQQRRAAVKGQLKVTWTSNEIRPGLKMPGKIEVQDTTITDYIGKPAFTKLLEIDPKKIKSKPYPRVTPIIVHDLNKDGQMEIILAGSNLVFRKENEKFQSQSMLDYPIIPLGEAGILADFNGDGEADFVSTSKE
;
A
#
# COMPACT_ATOMS: atom_id res chain seq x y z
N MET A 1 -17.73 7.24 -52.62
CA MET A 1 -16.70 7.82 -51.74
C MET A 1 -16.92 7.33 -50.33
N LYS A 2 -16.04 6.46 -49.82
CA LYS A 2 -16.07 5.94 -48.44
C LYS A 2 -15.05 6.74 -47.64
N PRO A 3 -15.35 7.19 -46.39
CA PRO A 3 -14.35 7.86 -45.57
C PRO A 3 -13.39 6.81 -44.96
N LYS A 4 -12.10 7.10 -45.03
CA LYS A 4 -11.03 6.32 -44.44
C LYS A 4 -10.98 6.60 -42.91
N ASN A 5 -11.23 5.59 -42.09
CA ASN A 5 -10.94 5.62 -40.64
C ASN A 5 -9.44 5.66 -40.44
N LYS A 6 -8.94 6.74 -39.83
CA LYS A 6 -7.60 6.81 -39.26
C LYS A 6 -7.67 6.20 -37.86
N GLN A 7 -7.08 5.03 -37.68
CA GLN A 7 -6.78 4.49 -36.37
C GLN A 7 -5.62 5.27 -35.74
N THR A 8 -5.92 5.97 -34.67
CA THR A 8 -4.91 6.61 -33.82
C THR A 8 -4.39 5.55 -32.85
N ILE A 9 -3.17 5.10 -33.07
CA ILE A 9 -2.45 4.21 -32.13
C ILE A 9 -1.97 5.10 -30.98
N ILE A 10 -2.58 4.94 -29.80
CA ILE A 10 -2.12 5.59 -28.57
C ILE A 10 -1.08 4.66 -27.94
N ASN A 11 0.16 5.13 -27.90
CA ASN A 11 1.28 4.45 -27.25
C ASN A 11 1.11 4.51 -25.71
N TYR A 12 0.92 3.36 -25.07
CA TYR A 12 0.78 3.19 -23.62
C TYR A 12 2.13 3.16 -22.85
N SER A 13 3.15 3.85 -23.31
CA SER A 13 4.49 3.85 -22.68
C SER A 13 4.73 4.94 -21.63
N SER A 14 3.73 5.69 -21.18
CA SER A 14 3.96 6.87 -20.32
C SER A 14 3.32 6.86 -18.94
N ILE A 15 2.80 5.73 -18.45
CA ILE A 15 2.12 5.70 -17.13
C ILE A 15 2.90 4.89 -16.06
N LEU A 16 4.11 4.44 -16.35
CA LEU A 16 4.90 3.65 -15.36
C LEU A 16 6.12 4.40 -14.79
N ALA A 17 6.17 5.71 -14.84
CA ALA A 17 7.37 6.50 -14.50
C ALA A 17 7.22 7.47 -13.32
N ILE A 18 6.26 7.33 -12.42
CA ILE A 18 6.08 8.26 -11.27
C ILE A 18 6.01 7.54 -9.91
N ILE A 19 6.61 6.38 -9.73
CA ILE A 19 6.79 5.78 -8.39
C ILE A 19 8.24 5.31 -8.18
N SER A 20 9.22 6.12 -8.54
CA SER A 20 10.61 5.82 -8.17
C SER A 20 11.50 7.05 -8.21
N SER A 21 11.22 8.04 -7.39
CA SER A 21 12.07 9.24 -7.33
C SER A 21 12.08 9.86 -5.93
N CYS A 22 12.31 9.07 -4.90
CA CYS A 22 12.73 9.60 -3.59
C CYS A 22 13.48 8.51 -2.82
N LEU A 23 14.73 8.25 -3.20
CA LEU A 23 15.77 7.64 -2.35
C LEU A 23 16.99 7.30 -3.22
N PHE A 24 17.81 8.31 -3.52
CA PHE A 24 19.25 8.16 -3.78
C PHE A 24 19.84 9.56 -4.00
N ALA A 25 20.16 10.22 -2.89
CA ALA A 25 21.16 11.31 -2.92
C ALA A 25 22.52 10.64 -2.78
N GLY A 26 23.34 10.85 -3.79
CA GLY A 26 24.58 10.18 -4.01
C GLY A 26 25.66 10.41 -2.97
N CYS A 27 26.49 9.40 -2.79
CA CYS A 27 27.87 9.54 -2.34
C CYS A 27 28.78 9.39 -3.57
N ASP A 28 29.44 10.47 -3.91
CA ASP A 28 30.55 10.48 -4.88
C ASP A 28 31.69 9.61 -4.38
N SER A 29 32.04 8.59 -5.16
CA SER A 29 33.22 7.78 -4.98
C SER A 29 34.34 8.30 -5.90
N ASN A 30 35.32 9.00 -5.36
CA ASN A 30 36.61 9.13 -6.01
C ASN A 30 37.76 9.00 -4.98
N ASN A 31 38.61 8.06 -5.28
CA ASN A 31 39.99 7.84 -4.93
C ASN A 31 40.27 6.59 -4.11
N VAL A 32 40.64 5.58 -4.88
CA VAL A 32 41.43 4.43 -4.46
C VAL A 32 42.89 4.86 -4.29
N ASN A 33 43.38 4.80 -3.05
CA ASN A 33 44.78 4.54 -2.77
C ASN A 33 44.88 3.80 -1.43
N SER A 34 45.15 2.51 -1.51
CA SER A 34 45.58 1.72 -0.37
C SER A 34 47.01 2.14 0.05
N PRO A 35 47.28 2.23 1.34
CA PRO A 35 48.28 1.33 1.90
C PRO A 35 47.87 0.69 3.24
N SER A 36 48.31 -0.53 3.36
CA SER A 36 48.35 -1.41 4.51
C SER A 36 48.82 -0.76 5.80
N SER A 37 48.07 -0.90 6.89
CA SER A 37 48.54 -1.25 8.25
C SER A 37 47.42 -1.14 9.26
N PRO A 38 47.29 -2.06 10.22
CA PRO A 38 46.18 -2.06 11.18
C PRO A 38 46.52 -1.09 12.33
N ILE A 39 45.86 0.04 12.35
CA ILE A 39 45.83 0.89 13.55
C ILE A 39 44.50 0.67 14.22
N THR A 40 44.50 -0.26 15.18
CA THR A 40 43.45 -0.35 16.20
C THR A 40 43.56 0.87 17.12
N LYS A 41 43.06 2.02 16.71
CA LYS A 41 42.74 3.08 17.65
C LYS A 41 41.39 2.75 18.25
N GLN A 42 41.40 2.17 19.45
CA GLN A 42 40.27 2.28 20.36
C GLN A 42 40.03 3.77 20.61
N THR A 43 39.12 4.34 19.82
CA THR A 43 38.58 5.67 20.12
C THR A 43 37.70 5.49 21.34
N SER A 44 38.23 5.86 22.52
CA SER A 44 37.40 5.95 23.72
C SER A 44 36.34 7.00 23.43
N ILE A 45 35.11 6.54 23.24
CA ILE A 45 33.95 7.42 23.06
C ILE A 45 33.82 8.22 24.36
N ASN A 46 34.06 9.52 24.26
CA ASN A 46 33.97 10.40 25.40
C ASN A 46 32.51 10.53 25.82
N THR A 47 32.22 10.20 27.07
CA THR A 47 30.85 10.30 27.61
C THR A 47 30.25 11.71 27.47
N ASN A 48 31.11 12.75 27.46
CA ASN A 48 30.66 14.13 27.20
C ASN A 48 30.16 14.34 25.78
N ASP A 49 30.71 13.63 24.78
CA ASP A 49 30.27 13.75 23.39
C ASP A 49 28.90 13.10 23.21
N ILE A 50 28.67 11.97 23.90
CA ILE A 50 27.34 11.31 23.92
C ILE A 50 26.29 12.22 24.58
N GLN A 51 26.66 12.84 25.73
CA GLN A 51 25.77 13.75 26.42
C GLN A 51 25.44 15.00 25.58
N ASN A 52 26.42 15.54 24.87
CA ASN A 52 26.22 16.67 23.95
C ASN A 52 25.29 16.31 22.78
N LEU A 53 25.46 15.14 22.17
CA LEU A 53 24.59 14.64 21.13
C LEU A 53 23.15 14.47 21.64
N SER A 54 22.98 13.85 22.79
CA SER A 54 21.67 13.67 23.42
C SER A 54 20.98 15.00 23.74
N ASN A 55 21.76 15.99 24.19
CA ASN A 55 21.24 17.34 24.44
C ASN A 55 20.83 18.05 23.15
N GLN A 56 21.59 17.87 22.06
CA GLN A 56 21.26 18.41 20.74
C GLN A 56 20.00 17.75 20.16
N GLU A 57 19.89 16.42 20.24
CA GLU A 57 18.68 15.71 19.83
C GLU A 57 17.44 16.21 20.61
N SER A 58 17.55 16.29 21.94
CA SER A 58 16.47 16.81 22.78
C SER A 58 16.10 18.28 22.47
N HIS A 59 17.08 19.08 22.03
CA HIS A 59 16.82 20.44 21.58
C HIS A 59 16.08 20.47 20.25
N TYR A 60 16.51 19.67 19.27
CA TYR A 60 15.83 19.55 17.97
C TYR A 60 14.41 19.00 18.11
N ASP A 61 14.21 17.97 18.95
CA ASP A 61 12.87 17.43 19.24
C ASP A 61 11.92 18.52 19.75
N LYS A 62 12.40 19.39 20.64
CA LYS A 62 11.57 20.44 21.23
C LYS A 62 11.36 21.65 20.33
N THR A 63 12.24 21.91 19.37
CA THR A 63 12.21 23.16 18.58
C THR A 63 11.85 22.93 17.12
N VAL A 64 12.46 21.95 16.45
CA VAL A 64 12.30 21.68 15.02
C VAL A 64 11.23 20.62 14.78
N PHE A 65 11.28 19.50 15.54
CA PHE A 65 10.40 18.36 15.34
C PHE A 65 9.15 18.34 16.21
N ASN A 66 8.94 19.36 17.04
CA ASN A 66 7.81 19.39 17.98
C ASN A 66 6.46 19.22 17.27
N ASN A 67 6.25 19.87 16.13
CA ASN A 67 5.01 19.74 15.35
C ASN A 67 4.84 18.36 14.75
N GLU A 68 5.95 17.70 14.36
CA GLU A 68 5.94 16.34 13.83
C GLU A 68 5.63 15.32 14.93
N LEU A 69 6.24 15.45 16.09
CA LEU A 69 5.96 14.61 17.25
C LEU A 69 4.51 14.77 17.72
N GLU A 70 4.02 16.01 17.71
CA GLU A 70 2.60 16.27 18.01
C GLU A 70 1.71 15.60 16.94
N ALA A 71 2.00 15.75 15.65
CA ALA A 71 1.26 15.11 14.56
C ALA A 71 1.17 13.60 14.72
N GLN A 72 2.28 12.93 15.06
CA GLN A 72 2.35 11.48 15.29
C GLN A 72 1.41 11.02 16.40
N THR A 73 1.19 11.87 17.42
CA THR A 73 0.25 11.57 18.51
C THR A 73 -1.19 11.45 18.00
N TYR A 74 -1.57 12.31 17.05
CA TYR A 74 -2.90 12.28 16.42
C TYR A 74 -3.01 11.18 15.35
N GLU A 75 -1.95 10.97 14.57
CA GLU A 75 -1.84 9.90 13.58
C GLU A 75 -2.04 8.52 14.22
N SER A 76 -1.52 8.29 15.41
CA SER A 76 -1.61 7.04 16.15
C SER A 76 -3.04 6.50 16.26
N THR A 77 -4.05 7.37 16.27
CA THR A 77 -5.46 6.99 16.30
C THR A 77 -5.88 6.26 15.01
N PHE A 78 -5.47 6.77 13.84
CA PHE A 78 -5.78 6.13 12.56
C PHE A 78 -4.90 4.92 12.27
N VAL A 79 -3.66 4.91 12.73
CA VAL A 79 -2.80 3.71 12.69
C VAL A 79 -3.45 2.58 13.50
N ALA A 80 -3.91 2.86 14.72
CA ALA A 80 -4.60 1.88 15.54
C ALA A 80 -5.95 1.40 14.94
N LEU A 81 -6.67 2.28 14.23
CA LEU A 81 -7.85 1.91 13.45
C LEU A 81 -7.46 0.95 12.32
N TRP A 82 -6.45 1.31 11.54
CA TRP A 82 -6.00 0.52 10.40
C TRP A 82 -5.51 -0.88 10.81
N ASP A 83 -4.72 -0.97 11.87
CA ASP A 83 -4.26 -2.26 12.41
C ASP A 83 -5.42 -3.17 12.83
N LYS A 84 -6.44 -2.61 13.47
CA LYS A 84 -7.65 -3.37 13.81
C LYS A 84 -8.41 -3.84 12.57
N LEU A 85 -8.54 -2.99 11.55
CA LEU A 85 -9.23 -3.33 10.30
C LEU A 85 -8.54 -4.48 9.54
N ARG A 86 -7.22 -4.64 9.67
CA ARG A 86 -6.46 -5.75 9.07
C ARG A 86 -6.68 -7.09 9.79
N SER A 87 -6.94 -7.08 11.09
CA SER A 87 -6.92 -8.28 11.93
C SER A 87 -8.29 -8.84 12.28
N THR A 88 -9.39 -8.09 12.05
CA THR A 88 -10.72 -8.44 12.56
C THR A 88 -11.83 -8.17 11.54
N GLU A 89 -13.08 -8.33 11.98
CA GLU A 89 -14.30 -8.01 11.23
C GLU A 89 -14.43 -6.49 10.99
N PRO A 90 -14.18 -6.00 9.79
CA PRO A 90 -14.07 -4.56 9.54
C PRO A 90 -15.30 -3.75 9.96
N PHE A 91 -16.51 -4.23 9.71
CA PHE A 91 -17.74 -3.52 10.09
C PHE A 91 -17.89 -3.38 11.61
N LYS A 92 -17.44 -4.37 12.38
CA LYS A 92 -17.40 -4.28 13.83
C LYS A 92 -16.42 -3.20 14.30
N VAL A 93 -15.25 -3.13 13.69
CA VAL A 93 -14.25 -2.10 13.98
C VAL A 93 -14.78 -0.72 13.65
N PHE A 94 -15.39 -0.53 12.48
CA PHE A 94 -16.00 0.75 12.10
C PHE A 94 -17.06 1.18 13.10
N ARG A 95 -17.97 0.30 13.51
CA ARG A 95 -19.00 0.64 14.52
C ARG A 95 -18.41 1.06 15.88
N GLN A 96 -17.22 0.58 16.20
CA GLN A 96 -16.57 0.88 17.48
C GLN A 96 -15.64 2.11 17.42
N PHE A 97 -15.40 2.68 16.23
CA PHE A 97 -14.53 3.84 16.09
C PHE A 97 -15.26 5.10 16.60
N PRO A 98 -14.79 5.71 17.69
CA PRO A 98 -15.52 6.81 18.33
C PRO A 98 -15.22 8.16 17.66
N PHE A 99 -16.23 8.99 17.56
CA PHE A 99 -16.17 10.41 17.19
C PHE A 99 -17.45 11.09 17.68
N THR A 100 -17.48 12.44 17.68
CA THR A 100 -18.68 13.17 18.11
C THR A 100 -19.62 13.42 16.94
N GLN A 101 -19.10 13.83 15.77
CA GLN A 101 -19.90 14.25 14.62
C GLN A 101 -19.20 13.84 13.32
N LEU A 102 -19.98 13.38 12.35
CA LEU A 102 -19.53 13.11 10.99
C LEU A 102 -20.31 13.96 10.01
N GLU A 103 -19.62 14.71 9.16
CA GLU A 103 -20.19 15.38 8.00
C GLU A 103 -19.74 14.66 6.73
N HIS A 104 -20.67 14.33 5.88
CA HIS A 104 -20.39 13.70 4.59
C HIS A 104 -21.24 14.33 3.49
N PRO A 105 -20.79 14.30 2.22
CA PRO A 105 -21.64 14.71 1.10
C PRO A 105 -22.88 13.84 1.00
N SER A 106 -23.98 14.43 0.53
CA SER A 106 -25.20 13.65 0.25
C SER A 106 -24.88 12.51 -0.72
N LEU A 107 -25.34 11.30 -0.37
CA LEU A 107 -25.16 10.12 -1.20
C LEU A 107 -26.18 10.04 -2.35
N SER A 108 -27.11 10.99 -2.44
CA SER A 108 -28.12 11.08 -3.53
C SER A 108 -27.63 11.91 -4.71
N ASP A 109 -26.64 12.79 -4.49
CA ASP A 109 -26.15 13.74 -5.50
C ASP A 109 -24.79 13.30 -6.02
N TRP A 110 -24.80 12.50 -7.05
CA TRP A 110 -23.57 11.97 -7.64
C TRP A 110 -23.42 12.42 -9.08
N THR A 111 -22.23 12.78 -9.44
CA THR A 111 -21.83 12.98 -10.82
C THR A 111 -21.15 11.71 -11.32
N ASN A 112 -21.75 11.05 -12.30
CA ASN A 112 -21.13 9.91 -12.95
C ASN A 112 -20.10 10.39 -13.97
N LEU A 113 -18.85 10.00 -13.81
CA LEU A 113 -17.80 10.19 -14.81
C LEU A 113 -17.78 9.00 -15.76
N THR A 114 -17.89 9.25 -17.06
CA THR A 114 -17.78 8.22 -18.08
C THR A 114 -16.30 7.95 -18.35
N LEU A 115 -15.79 6.82 -17.91
CA LEU A 115 -14.38 6.43 -18.11
C LEU A 115 -14.12 5.78 -19.46
N GLY A 116 -15.15 5.58 -20.30
CA GLY A 116 -15.03 4.89 -21.58
C GLY A 116 -14.71 3.38 -21.45
N VAL A 117 -14.77 2.83 -20.25
CA VAL A 117 -14.56 1.41 -19.97
C VAL A 117 -15.89 0.80 -19.57
N GLU A 118 -16.28 -0.26 -20.26
CA GLU A 118 -17.53 -0.98 -19.95
C GLU A 118 -17.50 -1.54 -18.53
N ASN A 119 -18.64 -1.43 -17.83
CA ASN A 119 -18.84 -1.91 -16.46
C ASN A 119 -18.05 -1.21 -15.35
N ILE A 120 -17.29 -0.15 -15.65
CA ILE A 120 -16.65 0.69 -14.65
C ILE A 120 -17.33 2.05 -14.63
N ARG A 121 -17.75 2.47 -13.44
CA ARG A 121 -18.30 3.81 -13.20
C ARG A 121 -17.47 4.49 -12.12
N GLN A 122 -17.23 5.76 -12.32
CA GLN A 122 -16.65 6.61 -11.30
C GLN A 122 -17.65 7.71 -10.95
N THR A 123 -17.76 7.97 -9.67
CA THR A 123 -18.72 8.91 -9.11
C THR A 123 -18.00 9.80 -8.12
N GLU A 124 -18.14 11.10 -8.28
CA GLU A 124 -17.69 12.09 -7.30
C GLU A 124 -18.85 12.47 -6.40
N LEU A 125 -18.60 12.50 -5.11
CA LEU A 125 -19.58 12.92 -4.11
C LEU A 125 -19.43 14.44 -3.87
N ASN A 126 -20.25 15.23 -4.56
CA ASN A 126 -20.22 16.71 -4.52
C ASN A 126 -21.49 17.30 -3.91
N GLY A 127 -22.34 16.48 -3.31
CA GLY A 127 -23.63 16.90 -2.79
C GLY A 127 -23.55 17.79 -1.54
N GLU A 128 -24.72 18.31 -1.13
CA GLU A 128 -24.86 19.04 0.11
C GLU A 128 -24.34 18.22 1.30
N LYS A 129 -23.67 18.90 2.24
CA LYS A 129 -23.11 18.23 3.41
C LYS A 129 -24.21 17.88 4.41
N ILE A 130 -24.27 16.62 4.77
CA ILE A 130 -25.16 16.07 5.78
C ILE A 130 -24.35 15.79 7.04
N SER A 131 -24.87 16.27 8.17
CA SER A 131 -24.25 16.03 9.48
C SER A 131 -25.01 14.92 10.21
N ILE A 132 -24.27 13.92 10.69
CA ILE A 132 -24.81 12.81 11.47
C ILE A 132 -23.98 12.61 12.74
N ASP A 133 -24.63 12.07 13.76
CA ASP A 133 -23.97 11.58 14.97
C ASP A 133 -23.45 10.14 14.80
N HIS A 134 -22.87 9.59 15.84
CA HIS A 134 -22.37 8.22 15.84
C HIS A 134 -23.49 7.19 15.61
N SER A 135 -24.73 7.44 16.03
CA SER A 135 -25.86 6.51 15.83
C SER A 135 -26.28 6.47 14.35
N GLY A 136 -26.32 7.63 13.69
CA GLY A 136 -26.56 7.72 12.24
C GLY A 136 -25.48 7.01 11.44
N TYR A 137 -24.22 7.16 11.83
CA TYR A 137 -23.10 6.44 11.23
C TYR A 137 -23.23 4.92 11.38
N ILE A 138 -23.53 4.42 12.59
CA ILE A 138 -23.79 2.99 12.82
C ILE A 138 -24.91 2.47 11.91
N SER A 139 -25.95 3.27 11.70
CA SER A 139 -27.07 2.89 10.81
C SER A 139 -26.60 2.68 9.37
N ILE A 140 -25.71 3.53 8.86
CA ILE A 140 -25.10 3.37 7.53
C ILE A 140 -24.27 2.09 7.47
N ILE A 141 -23.42 1.84 8.45
CA ILE A 141 -22.58 0.63 8.49
C ILE A 141 -23.44 -0.64 8.54
N ASN A 142 -24.52 -0.66 9.34
CA ASN A 142 -25.45 -1.78 9.42
C ASN A 142 -26.18 -2.01 8.09
N GLN A 143 -26.53 -0.93 7.37
CA GLN A 143 -27.17 -1.06 6.07
C GLN A 143 -26.20 -1.67 5.03
N LEU A 144 -24.94 -1.24 5.00
CA LEU A 144 -23.92 -1.83 4.12
C LEU A 144 -23.72 -3.32 4.39
N GLU A 145 -23.69 -3.72 5.65
CA GLU A 145 -23.57 -5.14 6.05
C GLU A 145 -24.82 -5.95 5.64
N LYS A 146 -26.01 -5.41 5.87
CA LYS A 146 -27.30 -6.00 5.45
C LYS A 146 -27.36 -6.17 3.93
N ASP A 147 -26.86 -5.22 3.18
CA ASP A 147 -26.78 -5.25 1.72
C ASP A 147 -25.69 -6.21 1.20
N SER A 148 -25.00 -6.91 2.11
CA SER A 148 -23.99 -7.92 1.82
C SER A 148 -22.68 -7.37 1.25
N TRP A 149 -22.36 -6.12 1.52
CA TRP A 149 -21.03 -5.59 1.28
C TRP A 149 -20.01 -6.21 2.25
N GLN A 150 -18.79 -6.35 1.80
CA GLN A 150 -17.65 -6.84 2.58
C GLN A 150 -16.44 -5.96 2.29
N VAL A 151 -15.89 -5.35 3.31
CA VAL A 151 -14.63 -4.61 3.21
C VAL A 151 -13.48 -5.62 3.05
N LYS A 152 -12.60 -5.40 2.09
CA LYS A 152 -11.47 -6.28 1.79
C LYS A 152 -10.12 -5.67 2.13
N GLN A 153 -9.99 -4.38 1.94
CA GLN A 153 -8.75 -3.65 2.20
C GLN A 153 -9.10 -2.22 2.60
N THR A 154 -8.29 -1.65 3.45
CA THR A 154 -8.34 -0.23 3.78
C THR A 154 -6.94 0.33 3.90
N GLU A 155 -6.78 1.60 3.54
CA GLU A 155 -5.55 2.36 3.70
C GLU A 155 -5.87 3.72 4.31
N TRP A 156 -5.01 4.20 5.20
CA TRP A 156 -5.18 5.45 5.93
C TRP A 156 -3.84 6.14 6.07
N HIS A 157 -3.73 7.38 5.56
CA HIS A 157 -2.49 8.14 5.59
C HIS A 157 -2.73 9.52 6.17
N HIS A 158 -1.99 9.86 7.20
CA HIS A 158 -1.99 11.20 7.79
C HIS A 158 -1.21 12.15 6.85
N SER A 159 -1.93 12.99 6.12
CA SER A 159 -1.35 13.80 5.03
C SER A 159 -0.93 15.20 5.49
N GLU A 160 -1.63 15.78 6.45
CA GLU A 160 -1.38 17.14 6.95
C GLU A 160 -1.80 17.24 8.41
N PHE A 161 -1.04 18.02 9.19
CA PHE A 161 -1.39 18.37 10.56
C PHE A 161 -1.25 19.87 10.80
N ARG A 162 -2.24 20.44 11.45
CA ARG A 162 -2.23 21.82 11.93
C ARG A 162 -2.42 21.80 13.45
N PRO A 163 -1.39 22.21 14.21
CA PRO A 163 -1.46 22.22 15.68
C PRO A 163 -2.50 23.22 16.18
N SER A 164 -2.83 23.08 17.45
CA SER A 164 -3.71 24.05 18.13
C SER A 164 -3.11 25.46 18.06
N SER A 165 -3.89 26.44 17.67
CA SER A 165 -3.46 27.83 17.63
C SER A 165 -4.64 28.79 17.92
N ASN A 166 -4.36 29.85 18.65
CA ASN A 166 -5.37 30.91 18.94
C ASN A 166 -6.72 30.38 19.47
N GLY A 167 -6.69 29.34 20.32
CA GLY A 167 -7.89 28.70 20.87
C GLY A 167 -8.64 27.79 19.90
N LYS A 168 -8.11 27.57 18.70
CA LYS A 168 -8.66 26.60 17.73
C LYS A 168 -8.10 25.21 18.00
N ALA A 169 -8.96 24.22 17.91
CA ALA A 169 -8.57 22.81 18.05
C ALA A 169 -7.60 22.37 16.94
N PRO A 170 -6.74 21.36 17.20
CA PRO A 170 -5.88 20.77 16.18
C PRO A 170 -6.70 20.16 15.05
N ILE A 171 -6.13 20.16 13.85
CA ILE A 171 -6.78 19.62 12.63
C ILE A 171 -5.81 18.68 11.94
N SER A 172 -6.30 17.52 11.53
CA SER A 172 -5.61 16.58 10.62
C SER A 172 -6.35 16.45 9.31
N ILE A 173 -5.60 16.24 8.22
CA ILE A 173 -6.11 15.70 6.97
C ILE A 173 -5.61 14.26 6.86
N VAL A 174 -6.55 13.33 6.70
CA VAL A 174 -6.27 11.90 6.58
C VAL A 174 -6.83 11.40 5.26
N SER A 175 -5.96 10.99 4.36
CA SER A 175 -6.37 10.34 3.12
C SER A 175 -6.78 8.91 3.41
N PHE A 176 -7.84 8.44 2.76
CA PHE A 176 -8.29 7.06 2.92
C PHE A 176 -8.62 6.40 1.58
N GLU A 177 -8.45 5.08 1.56
CA GLU A 177 -8.94 4.22 0.50
C GLU A 177 -9.58 2.97 1.11
N ILE A 178 -10.78 2.61 0.65
CA ILE A 178 -11.54 1.45 1.12
C ILE A 178 -11.97 0.63 -0.09
N HIS A 179 -11.54 -0.64 -0.14
CA HIS A 179 -12.00 -1.61 -1.12
C HIS A 179 -13.07 -2.50 -0.53
N ALA A 180 -14.18 -2.61 -1.22
CA ALA A 180 -15.31 -3.44 -0.82
C ALA A 180 -15.84 -4.29 -1.98
N ILE A 181 -16.41 -5.43 -1.64
CA ILE A 181 -17.08 -6.32 -2.60
C ILE A 181 -18.48 -6.63 -2.16
N ASN A 182 -19.38 -6.80 -3.13
CA ASN A 182 -20.71 -7.34 -2.94
C ASN A 182 -20.90 -8.54 -3.89
N LYS A 183 -20.73 -9.74 -3.35
CA LYS A 183 -20.81 -10.97 -4.14
C LYS A 183 -22.21 -11.22 -4.71
N LYS A 184 -23.25 -10.83 -3.97
CA LYS A 184 -24.65 -11.03 -4.42
C LYS A 184 -24.98 -10.21 -5.66
N GLN A 185 -24.47 -8.97 -5.70
CA GLN A 185 -24.68 -8.05 -6.82
C GLN A 185 -23.55 -8.10 -7.86
N GLN A 186 -22.55 -8.94 -7.68
CA GLN A 186 -21.33 -9.00 -8.49
C GLN A 186 -20.67 -7.61 -8.64
N ARG A 187 -20.59 -6.85 -7.54
CA ARG A 187 -20.04 -5.50 -7.50
C ARG A 187 -18.75 -5.44 -6.70
N ARG A 188 -17.89 -4.52 -7.10
CA ARG A 188 -16.69 -4.12 -6.38
C ARG A 188 -16.63 -2.61 -6.38
N ALA A 189 -16.26 -2.04 -5.24
CA ALA A 189 -16.12 -0.60 -5.11
C ALA A 189 -14.78 -0.26 -4.46
N ALA A 190 -14.13 0.77 -4.97
CA ALA A 190 -13.04 1.47 -4.31
C ALA A 190 -13.52 2.87 -3.97
N VAL A 191 -13.48 3.22 -2.70
CA VAL A 191 -13.85 4.55 -2.19
C VAL A 191 -12.58 5.23 -1.74
N LYS A 192 -12.26 6.38 -2.35
CA LYS A 192 -11.10 7.20 -2.01
C LYS A 192 -11.55 8.58 -1.60
N GLY A 193 -10.86 9.19 -0.66
CA GLY A 193 -11.19 10.55 -0.24
C GLY A 193 -10.26 11.05 0.86
N GLN A 194 -10.66 12.16 1.43
CA GLN A 194 -9.98 12.76 2.57
C GLN A 194 -10.94 12.96 3.73
N LEU A 195 -10.42 12.83 4.93
CA LEU A 195 -11.08 13.20 6.17
C LEU A 195 -10.39 14.42 6.75
N LYS A 196 -11.11 15.52 6.89
CA LYS A 196 -10.66 16.63 7.73
C LYS A 196 -11.16 16.36 9.15
N VAL A 197 -10.24 16.12 10.06
CA VAL A 197 -10.52 15.75 11.44
C VAL A 197 -10.20 16.91 12.35
N THR A 198 -11.21 17.42 13.04
CA THR A 198 -11.04 18.36 14.15
C THR A 198 -11.05 17.58 15.46
N TRP A 199 -9.97 17.71 16.22
CA TRP A 199 -9.73 16.89 17.40
C TRP A 199 -10.33 17.51 18.67
N THR A 200 -10.68 16.65 19.63
CA THR A 200 -11.01 17.05 21.00
C THR A 200 -9.77 17.00 21.89
N SER A 201 -9.88 17.54 23.10
CA SER A 201 -8.88 17.37 24.15
C SER A 201 -8.91 15.98 24.80
N ASN A 202 -9.94 15.17 24.53
CA ASN A 202 -10.13 13.85 25.13
C ASN A 202 -9.28 12.80 24.40
N GLU A 203 -9.06 11.68 25.10
CA GLU A 203 -8.45 10.48 24.55
C GLU A 203 -9.46 9.33 24.56
N ILE A 204 -9.39 8.48 23.52
CA ILE A 204 -10.14 7.22 23.46
C ILE A 204 -9.59 6.26 24.52
N ARG A 205 -8.28 6.25 24.65
CA ARG A 205 -7.46 5.54 25.63
C ARG A 205 -6.08 6.22 25.66
N PRO A 206 -5.24 5.97 26.68
CA PRO A 206 -3.92 6.57 26.75
C PRO A 206 -3.16 6.50 25.41
N GLY A 207 -2.74 7.66 24.91
CA GLY A 207 -1.99 7.81 23.66
C GLY A 207 -2.83 7.80 22.37
N LEU A 208 -4.16 7.67 22.41
CA LEU A 208 -5.04 7.78 21.25
C LEU A 208 -6.01 8.93 21.39
N LYS A 209 -5.85 9.96 20.59
CA LYS A 209 -6.71 11.15 20.58
C LYS A 209 -8.10 10.83 20.05
N MET A 210 -9.12 11.51 20.59
CA MET A 210 -10.50 11.33 20.17
C MET A 210 -10.88 12.34 19.08
N PRO A 211 -11.30 11.90 17.89
CA PRO A 211 -11.88 12.75 16.88
C PRO A 211 -13.16 13.44 17.41
N GLY A 212 -13.23 14.75 17.29
CA GLY A 212 -14.45 15.50 17.56
C GLY A 212 -15.35 15.51 16.33
N LYS A 213 -14.99 16.29 15.33
CA LYS A 213 -15.69 16.39 14.06
C LYS A 213 -14.85 15.78 12.94
N ILE A 214 -15.47 14.94 12.14
CA ILE A 214 -14.89 14.36 10.92
C ILE A 214 -15.69 14.89 9.73
N GLU A 215 -15.02 15.56 8.80
CA GLU A 215 -15.61 16.05 7.54
C GLU A 215 -15.04 15.23 6.38
N VAL A 216 -15.92 14.49 5.69
CA VAL A 216 -15.55 13.73 4.48
C VAL A 216 -15.43 14.70 3.31
N GLN A 217 -14.32 14.67 2.59
CA GLN A 217 -13.98 15.57 1.50
C GLN A 217 -13.43 14.80 0.28
N ASP A 218 -13.49 15.41 -0.88
CA ASP A 218 -12.86 14.96 -2.13
C ASP A 218 -13.05 13.45 -2.40
N THR A 219 -14.30 13.00 -2.22
CA THR A 219 -14.60 11.56 -2.24
C THR A 219 -15.00 11.11 -3.63
N THR A 220 -14.31 10.09 -4.10
CA THR A 220 -14.55 9.39 -5.36
C THR A 220 -14.88 7.93 -5.10
N ILE A 221 -15.94 7.43 -5.73
CA ILE A 221 -16.30 6.02 -5.72
C ILE A 221 -16.08 5.46 -7.13
N THR A 222 -15.18 4.48 -7.25
CA THR A 222 -15.03 3.69 -8.48
C THR A 222 -15.73 2.36 -8.27
N ASP A 223 -16.74 2.09 -9.09
CA ASP A 223 -17.62 0.91 -8.98
C ASP A 223 -17.48 0.07 -10.26
N TYR A 224 -17.23 -1.22 -10.08
CA TYR A 224 -17.21 -2.23 -11.14
C TYR A 224 -18.38 -3.19 -10.95
N ILE A 225 -19.15 -3.42 -12.01
CA ILE A 225 -20.30 -4.34 -12.03
C ILE A 225 -20.01 -5.46 -13.01
N GLY A 226 -19.97 -6.69 -12.54
CA GLY A 226 -19.77 -7.86 -13.39
C GLY A 226 -18.89 -8.93 -12.75
N LYS A 227 -18.60 -9.97 -13.53
CA LYS A 227 -17.69 -11.05 -13.13
C LYS A 227 -16.29 -10.49 -12.90
N PRO A 228 -15.48 -11.11 -12.02
CA PRO A 228 -14.07 -10.74 -11.88
C PRO A 228 -13.37 -10.72 -13.24
N ALA A 229 -12.64 -9.63 -13.54
CA ALA A 229 -11.84 -9.53 -14.75
C ALA A 229 -10.69 -10.57 -14.77
N PHE A 230 -10.28 -11.02 -13.58
CA PHE A 230 -9.24 -12.03 -13.40
C PHE A 230 -9.79 -13.22 -12.63
N THR A 231 -9.40 -14.41 -13.04
CA THR A 231 -9.65 -15.64 -12.29
C THR A 231 -8.36 -16.08 -11.60
N LYS A 232 -8.51 -16.66 -10.41
CA LYS A 232 -7.37 -17.20 -9.67
C LYS A 232 -6.86 -18.46 -10.39
N LEU A 233 -5.66 -18.39 -10.95
CA LEU A 233 -5.01 -19.51 -11.63
C LEU A 233 -4.22 -20.40 -10.67
N LEU A 234 -3.51 -19.78 -9.73
CA LEU A 234 -2.61 -20.47 -8.80
C LEU A 234 -2.74 -19.88 -7.41
N GLU A 235 -2.77 -20.74 -6.41
CA GLU A 235 -2.60 -20.37 -5.00
C GLU A 235 -1.42 -21.15 -4.43
N ILE A 236 -0.45 -20.44 -3.95
CA ILE A 236 0.74 -21.02 -3.33
C ILE A 236 0.59 -20.89 -1.81
N ASP A 237 0.48 -22.03 -1.13
CA ASP A 237 0.52 -22.06 0.33
C ASP A 237 1.98 -22.01 0.78
N PRO A 238 2.44 -20.93 1.43
CA PRO A 238 3.82 -20.81 1.88
C PRO A 238 4.25 -21.93 2.82
N LYS A 239 3.32 -22.52 3.57
CA LYS A 239 3.60 -23.63 4.48
C LYS A 239 3.95 -24.93 3.78
N LYS A 240 3.55 -25.08 2.51
CA LYS A 240 3.83 -26.26 1.69
C LYS A 240 5.12 -26.10 0.90
N ILE A 241 5.71 -24.92 0.85
CA ILE A 241 7.01 -24.69 0.20
C ILE A 241 8.09 -25.25 1.13
N LYS A 242 8.81 -26.27 0.66
CA LYS A 242 9.87 -26.95 1.44
C LYS A 242 11.16 -26.14 1.55
N SER A 243 11.24 -24.93 1.02
CA SER A 243 12.41 -24.07 1.13
C SER A 243 12.59 -23.54 2.56
N LYS A 244 13.80 -23.64 3.10
CA LYS A 244 14.15 -23.21 4.46
C LYS A 244 14.55 -21.75 4.53
N PRO A 245 14.41 -21.12 5.71
CA PRO A 245 13.36 -21.25 6.74
C PRO A 245 12.15 -20.40 6.40
N TYR A 246 12.23 -19.53 5.39
CA TYR A 246 11.16 -18.65 4.94
C TYR A 246 11.00 -18.77 3.43
N PRO A 247 9.80 -19.15 2.94
CA PRO A 247 9.55 -19.17 1.51
C PRO A 247 9.62 -17.74 0.97
N ARG A 248 10.53 -17.49 0.04
CA ARG A 248 10.66 -16.22 -0.65
C ARG A 248 9.94 -16.28 -1.98
N VAL A 249 9.01 -15.38 -2.21
CA VAL A 249 8.31 -15.28 -3.50
C VAL A 249 9.02 -14.36 -4.50
N THR A 250 10.00 -13.60 -4.05
CA THR A 250 10.77 -12.66 -4.88
C THR A 250 12.10 -13.28 -5.36
N PRO A 251 12.54 -12.97 -6.58
CA PRO A 251 11.74 -12.37 -7.64
C PRO A 251 10.67 -13.31 -8.17
N ILE A 252 9.52 -12.75 -8.64
CA ILE A 252 8.54 -13.48 -9.43
C ILE A 252 8.81 -13.16 -10.90
N ILE A 253 9.04 -14.18 -11.71
CA ILE A 253 9.28 -14.03 -13.15
C ILE A 253 8.27 -14.90 -13.88
N VAL A 254 7.74 -14.39 -14.99
CA VAL A 254 6.86 -15.13 -15.90
C VAL A 254 7.56 -15.19 -17.24
N HIS A 255 7.90 -16.40 -17.69
CA HIS A 255 8.68 -16.63 -18.91
C HIS A 255 8.37 -18.00 -19.50
N ASP A 256 8.38 -18.10 -20.82
CA ASP A 256 8.30 -19.36 -21.55
C ASP A 256 9.71 -20.00 -21.61
N LEU A 257 10.02 -20.81 -20.60
CA LEU A 257 11.36 -21.39 -20.43
C LEU A 257 11.70 -22.49 -21.46
N ASN A 258 10.68 -23.21 -21.92
CA ASN A 258 10.85 -24.36 -22.81
C ASN A 258 10.40 -24.07 -24.24
N LYS A 259 9.97 -22.82 -24.50
CA LYS A 259 9.52 -22.33 -25.83
C LYS A 259 8.33 -23.13 -26.40
N ASP A 260 7.45 -23.61 -25.50
CA ASP A 260 6.23 -24.34 -25.90
C ASP A 260 5.01 -23.40 -26.08
N GLY A 261 5.19 -22.10 -25.89
CA GLY A 261 4.15 -21.06 -25.98
C GLY A 261 3.33 -20.90 -24.71
N GLN A 262 3.61 -21.64 -23.63
CA GLN A 262 3.01 -21.47 -22.33
C GLN A 262 4.01 -20.82 -21.36
N MET A 263 3.50 -19.94 -20.50
CA MET A 263 4.36 -19.23 -19.56
C MET A 263 4.51 -20.01 -18.26
N GLU A 264 5.74 -20.21 -17.82
CA GLU A 264 6.07 -20.67 -16.49
C GLU A 264 6.07 -19.52 -15.50
N ILE A 265 5.75 -19.84 -14.24
CA ILE A 265 5.85 -18.89 -13.12
C ILE A 265 7.04 -19.34 -12.27
N ILE A 266 8.03 -18.47 -12.16
CA ILE A 266 9.28 -18.72 -11.46
C ILE A 266 9.30 -17.93 -10.16
N LEU A 267 9.48 -18.64 -9.04
CA LEU A 267 9.75 -18.08 -7.72
C LEU A 267 11.21 -18.36 -7.39
N ALA A 268 12.09 -17.56 -7.94
CA ALA A 268 13.53 -17.83 -7.87
C ALA A 268 14.06 -17.90 -6.44
N GLY A 269 13.61 -17.01 -5.56
CA GLY A 269 14.00 -17.02 -4.14
C GLY A 269 13.59 -18.28 -3.37
N SER A 270 12.63 -19.06 -3.89
CA SER A 270 12.21 -20.36 -3.36
C SER A 270 12.69 -21.55 -4.19
N ASN A 271 13.48 -21.34 -5.23
CA ASN A 271 13.92 -22.37 -6.17
C ASN A 271 12.76 -23.16 -6.80
N LEU A 272 11.69 -22.48 -7.18
CA LEU A 272 10.48 -23.11 -7.71
C LEU A 272 10.13 -22.58 -9.09
N VAL A 273 9.77 -23.50 -9.97
CA VAL A 273 9.13 -23.22 -11.25
C VAL A 273 7.79 -23.93 -11.27
N PHE A 274 6.74 -23.20 -11.62
CA PHE A 274 5.42 -23.74 -11.80
C PHE A 274 5.13 -23.83 -13.31
N ARG A 275 4.90 -25.04 -13.79
CA ARG A 275 4.49 -25.34 -15.16
C ARG A 275 3.03 -25.77 -15.20
N LYS A 276 2.33 -25.42 -16.27
CA LYS A 276 0.95 -25.85 -16.48
C LYS A 276 0.95 -27.23 -17.18
N GLU A 277 0.48 -28.24 -16.47
CA GLU A 277 0.30 -29.61 -16.98
C GLU A 277 -1.16 -30.01 -16.75
N ASN A 278 -1.84 -30.48 -17.82
CA ASN A 278 -3.23 -30.91 -17.73
C ASN A 278 -4.15 -29.94 -17.00
N GLU A 279 -4.09 -28.66 -17.38
CA GLU A 279 -4.86 -27.55 -16.78
C GLU A 279 -4.54 -27.25 -15.31
N LYS A 280 -3.48 -27.82 -14.72
CA LYS A 280 -3.04 -27.59 -13.35
C LYS A 280 -1.58 -27.18 -13.33
N PHE A 281 -1.24 -26.28 -12.41
CA PHE A 281 0.14 -25.92 -12.16
C PHE A 281 0.83 -26.99 -11.29
N GLN A 282 1.94 -27.52 -11.80
CA GLN A 282 2.84 -28.41 -11.07
C GLN A 282 4.12 -27.63 -10.73
N SER A 283 4.63 -27.83 -9.52
CA SER A 283 5.89 -27.20 -9.10
C SER A 283 7.05 -28.17 -9.17
N GLN A 284 8.17 -27.68 -9.66
CA GLN A 284 9.48 -28.40 -9.65
C GLN A 284 10.58 -27.45 -9.18
N SER A 285 11.73 -28.00 -8.83
CA SER A 285 12.91 -27.19 -8.53
C SER A 285 13.40 -26.48 -9.80
N MET A 286 13.79 -25.21 -9.68
CA MET A 286 14.42 -24.47 -10.77
C MET A 286 15.85 -24.98 -11.02
N LEU A 287 16.59 -25.26 -9.95
CA LEU A 287 17.96 -25.76 -9.96
C LEU A 287 18.06 -27.03 -9.12
N ASP A 288 18.89 -27.97 -9.57
CA ASP A 288 19.11 -29.27 -8.91
C ASP A 288 19.95 -29.14 -7.61
N TYR A 289 20.66 -28.02 -7.44
CA TYR A 289 21.54 -27.79 -6.30
C TYR A 289 20.84 -26.98 -5.20
N PRO A 290 21.17 -27.25 -3.91
CA PRO A 290 20.70 -26.41 -2.81
C PRO A 290 21.25 -25.00 -2.99
N ILE A 291 20.34 -24.04 -2.99
CA ILE A 291 20.59 -22.67 -3.40
C ILE A 291 21.19 -21.90 -2.24
N ILE A 292 22.24 -21.16 -2.56
CA ILE A 292 22.63 -19.93 -1.86
C ILE A 292 21.42 -18.99 -1.93
N PRO A 293 21.05 -18.27 -0.85
CA PRO A 293 19.91 -17.37 -0.87
C PRO A 293 19.96 -16.47 -2.10
N LEU A 294 19.14 -16.76 -3.09
CA LEU A 294 19.01 -15.91 -4.26
C LEU A 294 18.51 -14.54 -3.79
N GLY A 295 19.06 -13.49 -4.36
CA GLY A 295 18.75 -12.11 -3.97
C GLY A 295 17.31 -11.72 -4.23
N GLU A 296 17.00 -10.48 -3.94
CA GLU A 296 15.67 -9.93 -4.08
C GLU A 296 15.30 -9.59 -5.53
N ALA A 297 16.31 -9.55 -6.43
CA ALA A 297 16.15 -9.26 -7.85
C ALA A 297 16.75 -10.37 -8.71
N GLY A 298 16.15 -10.58 -9.88
CA GLY A 298 16.63 -11.51 -10.87
C GLY A 298 16.05 -11.21 -12.25
N ILE A 299 16.79 -11.59 -13.28
CA ILE A 299 16.43 -11.42 -14.68
C ILE A 299 16.71 -12.70 -15.47
N LEU A 300 15.85 -13.02 -16.43
CA LEU A 300 16.06 -14.04 -17.42
C LEU A 300 16.36 -13.37 -18.77
N ALA A 301 17.46 -13.80 -19.40
CA ALA A 301 17.81 -13.43 -20.75
C ALA A 301 18.82 -14.43 -21.28
N ASP A 302 18.96 -14.53 -22.59
CA ASP A 302 20.07 -15.27 -23.24
C ASP A 302 21.32 -14.38 -23.21
N PHE A 303 22.17 -14.56 -22.19
CA PHE A 303 23.37 -13.75 -22.00
C PHE A 303 24.58 -14.27 -22.77
N ASN A 304 24.56 -15.51 -23.18
CA ASN A 304 25.69 -16.16 -23.89
C ASN A 304 25.41 -16.36 -25.38
N GLY A 305 24.19 -16.12 -25.87
CA GLY A 305 23.81 -16.22 -27.27
C GLY A 305 23.54 -17.64 -27.74
N ASP A 306 23.28 -18.59 -26.83
CA ASP A 306 23.01 -19.99 -27.18
C ASP A 306 21.53 -20.28 -27.49
N GLY A 307 20.69 -19.27 -27.31
CA GLY A 307 19.26 -19.33 -27.53
C GLY A 307 18.46 -19.83 -26.34
N GLU A 308 19.07 -20.24 -25.23
CA GLU A 308 18.39 -20.61 -24.00
C GLU A 308 18.35 -19.44 -23.00
N ALA A 309 17.42 -19.48 -22.04
CA ALA A 309 17.30 -18.41 -21.06
C ALA A 309 18.23 -18.67 -19.85
N ASP A 310 19.20 -17.80 -19.67
CA ASP A 310 20.05 -17.76 -18.48
C ASP A 310 19.37 -16.98 -17.35
N PHE A 311 19.66 -17.35 -16.11
CA PHE A 311 19.15 -16.65 -14.94
C PHE A 311 20.27 -15.94 -14.19
N VAL A 312 20.17 -14.62 -14.09
CA VAL A 312 21.07 -13.79 -13.28
C VAL A 312 20.30 -13.22 -12.09
N SER A 313 20.88 -13.36 -10.91
CA SER A 313 20.30 -12.90 -9.66
C SER A 313 21.33 -12.18 -8.79
N THR A 314 20.90 -11.19 -8.02
CA THR A 314 21.70 -10.58 -6.96
C THR A 314 21.64 -11.44 -5.72
N SER A 315 22.76 -11.61 -5.01
CA SER A 315 22.84 -12.23 -3.68
C SER A 315 23.17 -11.15 -2.66
N LYS A 316 22.55 -11.20 -1.47
CA LYS A 316 23.08 -10.51 -0.30
C LYS A 316 24.10 -11.46 0.34
N GLU A 317 25.34 -10.99 0.48
CA GLU A 317 26.37 -11.65 1.29
C GLU A 317 25.97 -11.71 2.76
#